data_1dde2853a93310d2628ccd3e1c56a69d
#
_entry.id   1dde2853a93310d2628ccd3e1c56a69d
#
_cell.length_a   1.000
_cell.length_b   1.000
_cell.length_c   1.000
_cell.angle_alpha   90.00
_cell.angle_beta   90.00
_cell.angle_gamma   90.00
#
_symmetry.space_group_name_H-M   'P 1'
#
loop_
_entity.id
_entity.type
_entity.pdbx_description
1 polymer ?
#
loop_
_entity_poly.entity_id
_entity_poly.type
_entity_poly.pdbx_seq_one_letter_code
_entity_poly.pdbx_strand_id
1 'polypeptide(L)'
;MTEKVLRRARQSSEKFERRCQILAAAEALFTERGGELPSAQAVADRAGLAKGTVYLYFATIEDVFIALLSEHTVRWLTEAQEKLRRARPPLTPDKVAAAMSVYPVEQPVVMRLASASTFQIERPGTEEAYLALRQQFANTLTQFGRFLEESLPGLARGKGATAALKALAVTFGLWQVSNPIHAELRPTTLRLDFARELPHMLRSHWRGEVS
;
A
#
# COMPACT_ATOMS: atom_id res chain seq x y z
N MET A 1 -0.82 -8.45 -38.58
CA MET A 1 -1.50 -8.04 -37.32
C MET A 1 -2.69 -7.19 -37.70
N THR A 2 -3.91 -7.58 -37.38
CA THR A 2 -5.14 -6.95 -37.89
C THR A 2 -5.38 -5.59 -37.24
N GLU A 3 -5.85 -4.59 -38.00
CA GLU A 3 -6.20 -3.22 -37.54
C GLU A 3 -7.09 -3.21 -36.28
N LYS A 4 -7.96 -4.19 -36.14
CA LYS A 4 -8.79 -4.41 -34.93
C LYS A 4 -7.98 -4.67 -33.66
N VAL A 5 -6.83 -5.35 -33.77
CA VAL A 5 -5.92 -5.64 -32.64
C VAL A 5 -5.19 -4.37 -32.20
N LEU A 6 -4.71 -3.57 -33.17
CA LEU A 6 -4.06 -2.29 -32.91
C LEU A 6 -5.01 -1.29 -32.26
N ARG A 7 -6.26 -1.23 -32.73
CA ARG A 7 -7.29 -0.34 -32.13
C ARG A 7 -7.63 -0.75 -30.70
N ARG A 8 -7.76 -2.06 -30.40
CA ARG A 8 -7.97 -2.56 -29.04
C ARG A 8 -6.79 -2.23 -28.11
N ALA A 9 -5.56 -2.44 -28.58
CA ALA A 9 -4.36 -2.14 -27.80
C ALA A 9 -4.28 -0.64 -27.47
N ARG A 10 -4.56 0.23 -28.45
CA ARG A 10 -4.59 1.68 -28.24
C ARG A 10 -5.67 2.12 -27.25
N GLN A 11 -6.88 1.59 -27.35
CA GLN A 11 -7.96 1.86 -26.40
C GLN A 11 -7.63 1.39 -24.98
N SER A 12 -6.95 0.26 -24.85
CA SER A 12 -6.48 -0.25 -23.55
C SER A 12 -5.41 0.65 -22.94
N SER A 13 -4.46 1.14 -23.75
CA SER A 13 -3.43 2.09 -23.30
C SER A 13 -4.04 3.42 -22.86
N GLU A 14 -4.93 4.01 -23.66
CA GLU A 14 -5.63 5.24 -23.31
C GLU A 14 -6.45 5.10 -22.02
N LYS A 15 -7.11 3.95 -21.85
CA LYS A 15 -7.85 3.66 -20.62
C LYS A 15 -6.92 3.57 -19.40
N PHE A 16 -5.80 2.90 -19.55
CA PHE A 16 -4.80 2.79 -18.49
C PHE A 16 -4.21 4.17 -18.13
N GLU A 17 -3.82 4.96 -19.11
CA GLU A 17 -3.28 6.30 -18.91
C GLU A 17 -4.27 7.23 -18.15
N ARG A 18 -5.55 7.19 -18.53
CA ARG A 18 -6.60 7.96 -17.83
C ARG A 18 -6.76 7.52 -16.37
N ARG A 19 -6.74 6.22 -16.12
CA ARG A 19 -6.78 5.70 -14.75
C ARG A 19 -5.59 6.20 -13.94
N CYS A 20 -4.38 6.16 -14.49
CA CYS A 20 -3.18 6.69 -13.84
C CYS A 20 -3.26 8.20 -13.56
N GLN A 21 -3.81 9.00 -14.49
CA GLN A 21 -4.02 10.44 -14.30
C GLN A 21 -4.95 10.71 -13.10
N ILE A 22 -6.06 9.98 -12.99
CA ILE A 22 -7.00 10.12 -11.87
C ILE A 22 -6.32 9.79 -10.54
N LEU A 23 -5.59 8.67 -10.49
CA LEU A 23 -4.88 8.24 -9.28
C LEU A 23 -3.80 9.24 -8.87
N ALA A 24 -2.99 9.72 -9.80
CA ALA A 24 -1.95 10.72 -9.52
C ALA A 24 -2.55 12.04 -8.99
N ALA A 25 -3.66 12.50 -9.57
CA ALA A 25 -4.37 13.70 -9.12
C ALA A 25 -4.94 13.51 -7.70
N ALA A 26 -5.52 12.35 -7.43
CA ALA A 26 -6.08 12.03 -6.12
C ALA A 26 -5.00 11.93 -5.04
N GLU A 27 -3.87 11.30 -5.33
CA GLU A 27 -2.72 11.18 -4.42
C GLU A 27 -2.12 12.55 -4.08
N ALA A 28 -1.93 13.40 -5.08
CA ALA A 28 -1.42 14.74 -4.88
C ALA A 28 -2.34 15.57 -3.96
N LEU A 29 -3.64 15.58 -4.23
CA LEU A 29 -4.63 16.29 -3.41
C LEU A 29 -4.72 15.73 -1.98
N PHE A 30 -4.69 14.43 -1.82
CA PHE A 30 -4.72 13.76 -0.52
C PHE A 30 -3.50 14.13 0.33
N THR A 31 -2.33 14.18 -0.31
CA THR A 31 -1.08 14.58 0.34
C THR A 31 -1.10 16.05 0.75
N GLU A 32 -1.51 16.94 -0.15
CA GLU A 32 -1.63 18.39 0.08
C GLU A 32 -2.61 18.73 1.21
N ARG A 33 -3.67 17.92 1.37
CA ARG A 33 -4.69 18.09 2.41
C ARG A 33 -4.39 17.36 3.72
N GLY A 34 -3.16 16.88 3.88
CA GLY A 34 -2.75 16.22 5.12
C GLY A 34 -3.40 14.85 5.38
N GLY A 35 -4.05 14.26 4.36
CA GLY A 35 -4.72 12.95 4.46
C GLY A 35 -6.26 13.03 4.48
N GLU A 36 -6.85 14.21 4.26
CA GLU A 36 -8.28 14.33 4.03
C GLU A 36 -8.66 13.88 2.62
N LEU A 37 -9.75 13.11 2.50
CA LEU A 37 -10.24 12.62 1.21
C LEU A 37 -10.81 13.78 0.38
N PRO A 38 -10.23 14.09 -0.80
CA PRO A 38 -10.79 15.09 -1.70
C PRO A 38 -12.06 14.59 -2.39
N SER A 39 -12.91 15.51 -2.82
CA SER A 39 -14.11 15.18 -3.58
C SER A 39 -13.77 14.72 -5.00
N ALA A 40 -14.67 13.96 -5.63
CA ALA A 40 -14.54 13.53 -7.03
C ALA A 40 -14.42 14.73 -8.00
N GLN A 41 -15.06 15.87 -7.69
CA GLN A 41 -14.91 17.09 -8.48
C GLN A 41 -13.48 17.63 -8.39
N ALA A 42 -12.91 17.74 -7.19
CA ALA A 42 -11.55 18.23 -7.01
C ALA A 42 -10.51 17.33 -7.72
N VAL A 43 -10.71 16.02 -7.68
CA VAL A 43 -9.84 15.05 -8.40
C VAL A 43 -9.97 15.23 -9.91
N ALA A 44 -11.20 15.40 -10.43
CA ALA A 44 -11.43 15.64 -11.85
C ALA A 44 -10.77 16.94 -12.33
N ASP A 45 -10.97 18.04 -11.59
CA ASP A 45 -10.38 19.34 -11.91
C ASP A 45 -8.85 19.28 -11.93
N ARG A 46 -8.23 18.62 -10.93
CA ARG A 46 -6.78 18.43 -10.87
C ARG A 46 -6.26 17.55 -12.00
N ALA A 47 -7.02 16.55 -12.44
CA ALA A 47 -6.65 15.65 -13.54
C ALA A 47 -6.91 16.27 -14.92
N GLY A 48 -7.55 17.46 -15.01
CA GLY A 48 -7.98 18.06 -16.27
C GLY A 48 -9.09 17.26 -16.96
N LEU A 49 -9.98 16.65 -16.20
CA LEU A 49 -11.05 15.77 -16.68
C LEU A 49 -12.43 16.27 -16.24
N ALA A 50 -13.47 15.87 -16.95
CA ALA A 50 -14.83 16.05 -16.46
C ALA A 50 -15.10 15.08 -15.28
N LYS A 51 -15.90 15.51 -14.28
CA LYS A 51 -16.30 14.67 -13.14
C LYS A 51 -16.88 13.33 -13.56
N GLY A 52 -17.71 13.30 -14.61
CA GLY A 52 -18.27 12.08 -15.18
C GLY A 52 -17.21 11.10 -15.68
N THR A 53 -16.05 11.62 -16.13
CA THR A 53 -14.93 10.76 -16.56
C THR A 53 -14.35 9.99 -15.38
N VAL A 54 -14.25 10.59 -14.19
CA VAL A 54 -13.77 9.85 -12.98
C VAL A 54 -14.68 8.65 -12.70
N TYR A 55 -16.00 8.85 -12.78
CA TYR A 55 -16.99 7.79 -12.54
C TYR A 55 -17.06 6.71 -13.62
N LEU A 56 -16.47 6.92 -14.80
CA LEU A 56 -16.29 5.87 -15.81
C LEU A 56 -15.18 4.87 -15.40
N TYR A 57 -14.26 5.26 -14.53
CA TYR A 57 -13.13 4.44 -14.09
C TYR A 57 -13.29 3.90 -12.67
N PHE A 58 -13.97 4.65 -11.81
CA PHE A 58 -14.19 4.31 -10.40
C PHE A 58 -15.64 4.60 -10.03
N ALA A 59 -16.34 3.63 -9.49
CA ALA A 59 -17.75 3.79 -9.18
C ALA A 59 -17.99 4.84 -8.08
N THR A 60 -17.05 4.97 -7.15
CA THR A 60 -17.08 5.97 -6.09
C THR A 60 -15.72 6.64 -5.93
N ILE A 61 -15.66 7.75 -5.19
CA ILE A 61 -14.39 8.40 -4.89
C ILE A 61 -13.55 7.54 -3.93
N GLU A 62 -14.19 6.80 -3.05
CA GLU A 62 -13.56 5.86 -2.13
C GLU A 62 -12.80 4.77 -2.89
N ASP A 63 -13.34 4.28 -4.02
CA ASP A 63 -12.67 3.30 -4.88
C ASP A 63 -11.33 3.82 -5.42
N VAL A 64 -11.19 5.12 -5.66
CA VAL A 64 -9.93 5.75 -6.07
C VAL A 64 -8.88 5.57 -4.98
N PHE A 65 -9.26 5.81 -3.70
CA PHE A 65 -8.33 5.74 -2.57
C PHE A 65 -8.00 4.30 -2.16
N ILE A 66 -8.97 3.39 -2.30
CA ILE A 66 -8.72 1.95 -2.13
C ILE A 66 -7.74 1.46 -3.20
N ALA A 67 -7.90 1.91 -4.46
CA ALA A 67 -6.97 1.57 -5.53
C ALA A 67 -5.56 2.12 -5.27
N LEU A 68 -5.43 3.37 -4.80
CA LEU A 68 -4.15 3.96 -4.39
C LEU A 68 -3.48 3.15 -3.27
N LEU A 69 -4.22 2.80 -2.22
CA LEU A 69 -3.68 1.98 -1.13
C LEU A 69 -3.18 0.62 -1.65
N SER A 70 -3.94 -0.01 -2.54
CA SER A 70 -3.53 -1.27 -3.16
C SER A 70 -2.26 -1.13 -3.97
N GLU A 71 -2.15 -0.10 -4.83
CA GLU A 71 -0.96 0.16 -5.64
C GLU A 71 0.28 0.44 -4.77
N HIS A 72 0.14 1.24 -3.72
CA HIS A 72 1.22 1.48 -2.78
C HIS A 72 1.64 0.22 -2.03
N THR A 73 0.70 -0.61 -1.61
CA THR A 73 1.02 -1.86 -0.90
C THR A 73 1.74 -2.85 -1.80
N VAL A 74 1.29 -2.99 -3.05
CA VAL A 74 1.97 -3.81 -4.06
C VAL A 74 3.38 -3.30 -4.30
N ARG A 75 3.56 -1.99 -4.50
CA ARG A 75 4.87 -1.37 -4.70
C ARG A 75 5.78 -1.60 -3.51
N TRP A 76 5.30 -1.39 -2.30
CA TRP A 76 6.05 -1.63 -1.07
C TRP A 76 6.62 -3.04 -0.99
N LEU A 77 5.76 -4.07 -1.15
CA LEU A 77 6.19 -5.47 -1.08
C LEU A 77 7.13 -5.84 -2.25
N THR A 78 6.88 -5.29 -3.44
CA THR A 78 7.74 -5.51 -4.61
C THR A 78 9.13 -4.89 -4.39
N GLU A 79 9.22 -3.65 -3.94
CA GLU A 79 10.50 -2.98 -3.67
C GLU A 79 11.26 -3.66 -2.52
N ALA A 80 10.55 -4.09 -1.46
CA ALA A 80 11.17 -4.87 -0.40
C ALA A 80 11.76 -6.18 -0.94
N GLN A 81 11.01 -6.91 -1.78
CA GLN A 81 11.49 -8.13 -2.42
C GLN A 81 12.70 -7.89 -3.33
N GLU A 82 12.69 -6.83 -4.12
CA GLU A 82 13.84 -6.49 -4.97
C GLU A 82 15.09 -6.14 -4.15
N LYS A 83 14.95 -5.38 -3.06
CA LYS A 83 16.05 -5.10 -2.13
C LYS A 83 16.61 -6.39 -1.54
N LEU A 84 15.73 -7.32 -1.14
CA LEU A 84 16.14 -8.61 -0.59
C LEU A 84 16.83 -9.52 -1.62
N ARG A 85 16.38 -9.52 -2.87
CA ARG A 85 17.04 -10.27 -3.96
C ARG A 85 18.45 -9.77 -4.25
N ARG A 86 18.71 -8.47 -4.08
CA ARG A 86 20.03 -7.85 -4.23
C ARG A 86 20.90 -8.01 -2.98
N ALA A 87 20.33 -8.39 -1.86
CA ALA A 87 21.06 -8.58 -0.62
C ALA A 87 21.92 -9.87 -0.68
N ARG A 88 23.13 -9.79 -0.10
CA ARG A 88 24.02 -10.97 -0.03
C ARG A 88 23.38 -12.08 0.80
N PRO A 89 23.29 -13.33 0.29
CA PRO A 89 22.77 -14.46 1.05
C PRO A 89 23.66 -14.81 2.28
N PRO A 90 23.13 -15.49 3.30
CA PRO A 90 21.72 -15.80 3.50
C PRO A 90 20.91 -14.56 3.90
N LEU A 91 19.59 -14.58 3.66
CA LEU A 91 18.70 -13.59 4.24
C LEU A 91 18.62 -13.80 5.76
N THR A 92 18.43 -12.71 6.48
CA THR A 92 18.26 -12.70 7.94
C THR A 92 17.03 -11.89 8.31
N PRO A 93 16.42 -12.12 9.48
CA PRO A 93 15.34 -11.29 10.02
C PRO A 93 15.64 -9.79 9.95
N ASP A 94 16.88 -9.40 10.24
CA ASP A 94 17.33 -8.00 10.21
C ASP A 94 17.31 -7.41 8.80
N LYS A 95 17.72 -8.20 7.78
CA LYS A 95 17.64 -7.77 6.37
C LYS A 95 16.19 -7.61 5.91
N VAL A 96 15.30 -8.53 6.31
CA VAL A 96 13.88 -8.45 5.96
C VAL A 96 13.25 -7.23 6.63
N ALA A 97 13.49 -7.02 7.91
CA ALA A 97 13.03 -5.85 8.65
C ALA A 97 13.49 -4.54 8.02
N ALA A 98 14.79 -4.44 7.69
CA ALA A 98 15.34 -3.25 7.04
C ALA A 98 14.70 -3.00 5.66
N ALA A 99 14.56 -4.04 4.81
CA ALA A 99 13.94 -3.87 3.50
C ALA A 99 12.49 -3.43 3.58
N MET A 100 11.70 -3.99 4.51
CA MET A 100 10.29 -3.63 4.68
C MET A 100 10.09 -2.27 5.34
N SER A 101 11.06 -1.74 6.09
CA SER A 101 10.93 -0.44 6.77
C SER A 101 11.09 0.75 5.84
N VAL A 102 11.78 0.60 4.69
CA VAL A 102 12.15 1.74 3.84
C VAL A 102 10.94 2.42 3.25
N TYR A 103 10.09 1.67 2.55
CA TYR A 103 8.97 2.22 1.80
C TYR A 103 7.99 3.03 2.68
N PRO A 104 7.47 2.53 3.81
CA PRO A 104 6.52 3.27 4.63
C PRO A 104 7.11 4.51 5.30
N VAL A 105 8.43 4.57 5.47
CA VAL A 105 9.13 5.75 5.98
C VAL A 105 9.32 6.81 4.88
N GLU A 106 9.74 6.39 3.69
CA GLU A 106 9.96 7.29 2.53
C GLU A 106 8.64 7.72 1.87
N GLN A 107 7.59 6.90 1.96
CA GLN A 107 6.28 7.11 1.36
C GLN A 107 5.17 7.10 2.42
N PRO A 108 5.10 8.09 3.31
CA PRO A 108 4.13 8.11 4.42
C PRO A 108 2.67 8.19 3.94
N VAL A 109 2.45 8.50 2.66
CA VAL A 109 1.12 8.50 2.03
C VAL A 109 0.43 7.15 2.17
N VAL A 110 1.16 6.02 2.08
CA VAL A 110 0.59 4.68 2.24
C VAL A 110 0.02 4.47 3.64
N MET A 111 0.69 5.00 4.66
CA MET A 111 0.22 4.91 6.05
C MET A 111 -1.03 5.77 6.28
N ARG A 112 -1.07 6.97 5.69
CA ARG A 112 -2.25 7.86 5.74
C ARG A 112 -3.43 7.25 4.99
N LEU A 113 -3.21 6.67 3.81
CA LEU A 113 -4.25 5.96 3.05
C LEU A 113 -4.81 4.76 3.83
N ALA A 114 -3.95 3.97 4.47
CA ALA A 114 -4.38 2.86 5.31
C ALA A 114 -5.22 3.34 6.52
N SER A 115 -4.82 4.44 7.17
CA SER A 115 -5.60 5.03 8.25
C SER A 115 -6.96 5.55 7.76
N ALA A 116 -6.99 6.27 6.64
CA ALA A 116 -8.22 6.78 6.05
C ALA A 116 -9.18 5.63 5.66
N SER A 117 -8.64 4.56 5.07
CA SER A 117 -9.45 3.39 4.67
C SER A 117 -10.07 2.66 5.85
N THR A 118 -9.43 2.67 7.01
CA THR A 118 -9.96 2.02 8.22
C THR A 118 -11.12 2.81 8.84
N PHE A 119 -11.10 4.15 8.77
CA PHE A 119 -12.05 5.00 9.49
C PHE A 119 -13.05 5.74 8.60
N GLN A 120 -12.74 5.94 7.32
CA GLN A 120 -13.54 6.77 6.41
C GLN A 120 -14.19 5.98 5.27
N ILE A 121 -13.74 4.77 5.01
CA ILE A 121 -14.26 3.92 3.94
C ILE A 121 -15.14 2.82 4.54
N GLU A 122 -16.33 3.19 4.99
CA GLU A 122 -17.30 2.23 5.55
C GLU A 122 -18.03 1.41 4.47
N ARG A 123 -18.02 1.87 3.22
CA ARG A 123 -18.71 1.20 2.10
C ARG A 123 -17.77 1.06 0.91
N PRO A 124 -17.40 -0.17 0.53
CA PRO A 124 -16.74 -0.39 -0.76
C PRO A 124 -17.71 0.04 -1.89
N GLY A 125 -17.16 0.65 -2.96
CA GLY A 125 -17.96 1.17 -4.06
C GLY A 125 -18.78 0.11 -4.76
N THR A 126 -18.13 -0.86 -5.38
CA THR A 126 -18.79 -2.07 -5.91
C THR A 126 -18.16 -3.29 -5.27
N GLU A 127 -18.99 -4.31 -5.01
CA GLU A 127 -18.52 -5.58 -4.46
C GLU A 127 -17.44 -6.21 -5.37
N GLU A 128 -17.61 -6.11 -6.68
CA GLU A 128 -16.66 -6.64 -7.66
C GLU A 128 -15.30 -5.95 -7.58
N ALA A 129 -15.25 -4.62 -7.52
CA ALA A 129 -14.01 -3.85 -7.39
C ALA A 129 -13.30 -4.15 -6.07
N TYR A 130 -14.05 -4.26 -4.99
CA TYR A 130 -13.52 -4.61 -3.67
C TYR A 130 -12.93 -6.03 -3.64
N LEU A 131 -13.62 -7.02 -4.22
CA LEU A 131 -13.14 -8.39 -4.31
C LEU A 131 -11.87 -8.49 -5.17
N ALA A 132 -11.82 -7.77 -6.29
CA ALA A 132 -10.64 -7.73 -7.16
C ALA A 132 -9.41 -7.17 -6.42
N LEU A 133 -9.58 -6.10 -5.65
CA LEU A 133 -8.52 -5.51 -4.82
C LEU A 133 -8.04 -6.46 -3.72
N ARG A 134 -8.98 -7.10 -3.02
CA ARG A 134 -8.65 -8.10 -2.00
C ARG A 134 -7.87 -9.28 -2.60
N GLN A 135 -8.27 -9.74 -3.77
CA GLN A 135 -7.57 -10.81 -4.47
C GLN A 135 -6.16 -10.39 -4.89
N GLN A 136 -6.00 -9.19 -5.42
CA GLN A 136 -4.67 -8.64 -5.76
C GLN A 136 -3.77 -8.56 -4.53
N PHE A 137 -4.28 -8.04 -3.42
CA PHE A 137 -3.55 -7.97 -2.14
C PHE A 137 -3.13 -9.35 -1.64
N ALA A 138 -4.07 -10.32 -1.63
CA ALA A 138 -3.80 -11.69 -1.22
C ALA A 138 -2.75 -12.36 -2.11
N ASN A 139 -2.81 -12.15 -3.43
CA ASN A 139 -1.83 -12.66 -4.39
C ASN A 139 -0.44 -12.08 -4.13
N THR A 140 -0.35 -10.77 -3.90
CA THR A 140 0.92 -10.08 -3.61
C THR A 140 1.54 -10.58 -2.31
N LEU A 141 0.76 -10.71 -1.25
CA LEU A 141 1.21 -11.30 0.01
C LEU A 141 1.68 -12.74 -0.16
N THR A 142 0.95 -13.54 -0.93
CA THR A 142 1.31 -14.95 -1.18
C THR A 142 2.61 -15.05 -1.95
N GLN A 143 2.83 -14.23 -2.96
CA GLN A 143 4.07 -14.20 -3.75
C GLN A 143 5.26 -13.76 -2.90
N PHE A 144 5.11 -12.68 -2.13
CA PHE A 144 6.15 -12.21 -1.22
C PHE A 144 6.45 -13.23 -0.13
N GLY A 145 5.42 -13.86 0.44
CA GLY A 145 5.55 -14.91 1.44
C GLY A 145 6.32 -16.12 0.94
N ARG A 146 6.01 -16.61 -0.26
CA ARG A 146 6.75 -17.72 -0.90
C ARG A 146 8.22 -17.38 -1.11
N PHE A 147 8.50 -16.17 -1.59
CA PHE A 147 9.88 -15.70 -1.74
C PHE A 147 10.64 -15.73 -0.40
N LEU A 148 10.00 -15.31 0.69
CA LEU A 148 10.62 -15.36 2.02
C LEU A 148 10.82 -16.79 2.53
N GLU A 149 9.86 -17.69 2.31
CA GLU A 149 9.98 -19.12 2.68
C GLU A 149 11.16 -19.81 1.98
N GLU A 150 11.46 -19.39 0.74
CA GLU A 150 12.58 -19.93 -0.03
C GLU A 150 13.94 -19.31 0.35
N SER A 151 13.92 -18.09 0.89
CA SER A 151 15.14 -17.26 1.02
C SER A 151 15.54 -16.97 2.47
N LEU A 152 14.61 -17.06 3.44
CA LEU A 152 14.83 -16.76 4.84
C LEU A 152 14.93 -18.07 5.65
N PRO A 153 16.14 -18.50 6.08
CA PRO A 153 16.30 -19.71 6.87
C PRO A 153 15.49 -19.66 8.16
N GLY A 154 14.84 -20.77 8.49
CA GLY A 154 14.01 -20.91 9.70
C GLY A 154 12.53 -20.53 9.48
N LEU A 155 12.17 -19.81 8.41
CA LEU A 155 10.77 -19.55 8.12
C LEU A 155 10.09 -20.79 7.55
N ALA A 156 9.07 -21.29 8.26
CA ALA A 156 8.38 -22.52 7.87
C ALA A 156 7.54 -22.33 6.59
N ARG A 157 7.48 -23.38 5.76
CA ARG A 157 6.66 -23.40 4.55
C ARG A 157 5.18 -23.16 4.87
N GLY A 158 4.51 -22.35 4.06
CA GLY A 158 3.11 -21.97 4.22
C GLY A 158 2.88 -20.87 5.28
N LYS A 159 3.93 -20.35 5.92
CA LYS A 159 3.83 -19.27 6.92
C LYS A 159 4.18 -17.89 6.40
N GLY A 160 4.86 -17.80 5.27
CA GLY A 160 5.41 -16.54 4.76
C GLY A 160 4.36 -15.46 4.51
N ALA A 161 3.22 -15.80 3.91
CA ALA A 161 2.15 -14.82 3.67
C ALA A 161 1.55 -14.30 4.97
N THR A 162 1.32 -15.18 5.95
CA THR A 162 0.80 -14.79 7.27
C THR A 162 1.82 -13.95 8.04
N ALA A 163 3.10 -14.30 8.01
CA ALA A 163 4.17 -13.53 8.62
C ALA A 163 4.27 -12.12 7.99
N ALA A 164 4.19 -12.02 6.64
CA ALA A 164 4.15 -10.74 5.96
C ALA A 164 2.92 -9.91 6.34
N LEU A 165 1.74 -10.52 6.44
CA LEU A 165 0.51 -9.83 6.88
C LEU A 165 0.64 -9.29 8.30
N LYS A 166 1.22 -10.07 9.22
CA LYS A 166 1.50 -9.61 10.59
C LYS A 166 2.48 -8.42 10.59
N ALA A 167 3.53 -8.46 9.74
CA ALA A 167 4.47 -7.36 9.61
C ALA A 167 3.76 -6.07 9.13
N LEU A 168 2.83 -6.16 8.18
CA LEU A 168 2.00 -5.02 7.78
C LEU A 168 1.13 -4.52 8.95
N ALA A 169 0.49 -5.43 9.70
CA ALA A 169 -0.34 -5.06 10.85
C ALA A 169 0.48 -4.34 11.94
N VAL A 170 1.70 -4.81 12.24
CA VAL A 170 2.64 -4.15 13.15
C VAL A 170 2.97 -2.73 12.63
N THR A 171 3.25 -2.60 11.34
CA THR A 171 3.59 -1.29 10.73
C THR A 171 2.42 -0.32 10.82
N PHE A 172 1.21 -0.74 10.47
CA PHE A 172 0.01 0.09 10.55
C PHE A 172 -0.34 0.46 12.00
N GLY A 173 -0.24 -0.49 12.94
CA GLY A 173 -0.47 -0.23 14.36
C GLY A 173 0.52 0.78 14.93
N LEU A 174 1.80 0.63 14.61
CA LEU A 174 2.83 1.59 15.03
C LEU A 174 2.58 2.98 14.46
N TRP A 175 2.22 3.09 13.16
CA TRP A 175 1.86 4.36 12.55
C TRP A 175 0.74 5.06 13.30
N GLN A 176 -0.35 4.35 13.59
CA GLN A 176 -1.52 4.89 14.31
C GLN A 176 -1.16 5.42 15.70
N VAL A 177 -0.31 4.66 16.41
CA VAL A 177 0.16 5.06 17.74
C VAL A 177 1.13 6.24 17.65
N SER A 178 1.99 6.30 16.64
CA SER A 178 2.96 7.38 16.43
C SER A 178 2.35 8.68 15.90
N ASN A 179 1.23 8.58 15.15
CA ASN A 179 0.56 9.71 14.49
C ASN A 179 -0.92 9.79 14.89
N PRO A 180 -1.25 10.00 16.17
CA PRO A 180 -2.62 10.12 16.61
C PRO A 180 -3.28 11.40 16.07
N ILE A 181 -4.60 11.35 15.82
CA ILE A 181 -5.39 12.49 15.33
C ILE A 181 -5.28 13.70 16.28
N HIS A 182 -5.17 13.44 17.57
CA HIS A 182 -5.04 14.46 18.64
C HIS A 182 -3.68 14.35 19.32
N ALA A 183 -2.61 14.57 18.54
CA ALA A 183 -1.23 14.46 19.03
C ALA A 183 -0.93 15.41 20.21
N GLU A 184 -1.60 16.56 20.27
CA GLU A 184 -1.48 17.57 21.31
C GLU A 184 -1.97 17.10 22.68
N LEU A 185 -2.89 16.11 22.70
CA LEU A 185 -3.44 15.55 23.94
C LEU A 185 -2.56 14.46 24.56
N ARG A 186 -1.48 14.04 23.89
CA ARG A 186 -0.60 12.99 24.40
C ARG A 186 0.52 13.56 25.27
N PRO A 187 0.79 12.92 26.41
CA PRO A 187 2.01 13.18 27.17
C PRO A 187 3.26 12.99 26.31
N THR A 188 4.23 13.88 26.45
CA THR A 188 5.50 13.81 25.68
C THR A 188 6.25 12.49 25.89
N THR A 189 6.10 11.88 27.05
CA THR A 189 6.70 10.58 27.42
C THR A 189 6.15 9.38 26.65
N LEU A 190 4.98 9.52 25.98
CA LEU A 190 4.34 8.47 25.21
C LEU A 190 4.43 8.71 23.69
N ARG A 191 5.29 9.63 23.26
CA ARG A 191 5.50 9.89 21.84
C ARG A 191 6.50 8.88 21.27
N LEU A 192 6.08 8.19 20.20
CA LEU A 192 6.93 7.29 19.43
C LEU A 192 7.31 7.93 18.10
N ASP A 193 8.55 7.75 17.70
CA ASP A 193 9.02 8.10 16.37
C ASP A 193 8.86 6.90 15.44
N PHE A 194 7.95 7.01 14.49
CA PHE A 194 7.64 5.92 13.56
C PHE A 194 8.87 5.43 12.80
N ALA A 195 9.66 6.34 12.24
CA ALA A 195 10.81 5.99 11.42
C ALA A 195 11.91 5.28 12.24
N ARG A 196 12.06 5.67 13.49
CA ARG A 196 13.02 5.07 14.43
C ARG A 196 12.56 3.70 14.93
N GLU A 197 11.29 3.58 15.33
CA GLU A 197 10.78 2.38 16.00
C GLU A 197 10.42 1.25 15.01
N LEU A 198 10.02 1.57 13.78
CA LEU A 198 9.57 0.58 12.80
C LEU A 198 10.61 -0.52 12.52
N PRO A 199 11.90 -0.21 12.25
CA PRO A 199 12.90 -1.25 12.00
C PRO A 199 13.10 -2.17 13.21
N HIS A 200 12.99 -1.65 14.42
CA HIS A 200 13.14 -2.43 15.66
C HIS A 200 11.96 -3.40 15.86
N MET A 201 10.74 -2.92 15.66
CA MET A 201 9.54 -3.75 15.79
C MET A 201 9.49 -4.84 14.72
N LEU A 202 9.80 -4.52 13.48
CA LEU A 202 9.86 -5.50 12.40
C LEU A 202 10.98 -6.53 12.62
N ARG A 203 12.13 -6.12 13.16
CA ARG A 203 13.20 -7.06 13.52
C ARG A 203 12.73 -8.06 14.57
N SER A 204 12.07 -7.61 15.63
CA SER A 204 11.53 -8.47 16.67
C SER A 204 10.48 -9.43 16.12
N HIS A 205 9.59 -8.94 15.25
CA HIS A 205 8.60 -9.75 14.56
C HIS A 205 9.26 -10.87 13.74
N TRP A 206 10.19 -10.53 12.83
CA TRP A 206 10.82 -11.51 11.94
C TRP A 206 11.71 -12.50 12.67
N ARG A 207 12.33 -12.11 13.79
CA ARG A 207 13.07 -13.05 14.65
C ARG A 207 12.14 -14.07 15.30
N GLY A 208 10.93 -13.66 15.69
CA GLY A 208 9.92 -14.57 16.23
C GLY A 208 9.31 -15.53 15.21
N GLU A 209 9.32 -15.19 13.92
CA GLU A 209 8.77 -16.05 12.86
C GLU A 209 9.77 -17.14 12.38
N VAL A 210 11.06 -17.03 12.71
CA VAL A 210 12.11 -18.00 12.34
C VAL A 210 12.65 -18.82 13.51
N SER A 211 12.03 -18.70 14.68
CA SER A 211 12.42 -19.43 15.92
C SER A 211 11.74 -20.78 16.01
#